data_656e23874becb433aba7bfa5457ea67a
#
_entry.id   656e23874becb433aba7bfa5457ea67a
#
_cell.length_a   1.000
_cell.length_b   1.000
_cell.length_c   1.000
_cell.angle_alpha   90.00
_cell.angle_beta   90.00
_cell.angle_gamma   90.00
#
_symmetry.space_group_name_H-M   'P 1'
#
loop_
_entity.id
_entity.type
_entity.pdbx_description
1 polymer ?
#
loop_
_entity_poly.entity_id
_entity_poly.type
_entity_poly.pdbx_seq_one_letter_code
_entity_poly.pdbx_strand_id
1 'polypeptide(L)'
;MNRDLLVLGIGAAMLISINGCHHDVAATEEMTLVRVSDWSVPSVAQRGSPIQITLEVQSGGCITFKRVEVLRTESQVTIRAWGTSPAPIPGKGVMLACPRTFPQTEVVQLEPPFLRSFTVVVEEPGAWPNLSATVTVQ
;
A
#
# COMPACT_ATOMS: atom_id res chain seq x y z
N MET A 1 36.10 -76.88 -18.92
CA MET A 1 35.79 -75.67 -19.68
C MET A 1 35.16 -74.68 -18.76
N ASN A 2 35.94 -73.65 -18.46
CA ASN A 2 35.73 -72.68 -17.42
C ASN A 2 34.96 -71.51 -17.93
N ARG A 3 34.13 -70.92 -17.09
CA ARG A 3 33.75 -69.55 -17.28
C ARG A 3 33.51 -68.94 -15.93
N ASP A 4 34.50 -68.21 -15.50
CA ASP A 4 34.47 -67.30 -14.35
C ASP A 4 33.49 -66.20 -14.59
N LEU A 5 32.60 -65.96 -13.63
CA LEU A 5 31.72 -64.80 -13.65
C LEU A 5 32.12 -63.89 -12.49
N LEU A 6 32.79 -62.85 -12.86
CA LEU A 6 33.22 -61.76 -11.96
C LEU A 6 32.02 -60.82 -11.72
N VAL A 7 31.51 -60.81 -10.51
CA VAL A 7 30.47 -59.87 -10.12
C VAL A 7 31.11 -58.59 -9.52
N LEU A 8 31.11 -57.53 -10.28
CA LEU A 8 31.48 -56.19 -9.78
C LEU A 8 30.33 -55.59 -9.00
N GLY A 9 30.53 -55.42 -7.70
CA GLY A 9 29.61 -54.69 -6.86
C GLY A 9 29.80 -53.16 -7.06
N ILE A 10 28.78 -52.50 -7.60
CA ILE A 10 28.73 -51.04 -7.69
C ILE A 10 28.04 -50.51 -6.42
N GLY A 11 28.85 -49.94 -5.53
CA GLY A 11 28.38 -49.22 -4.35
C GLY A 11 27.77 -47.88 -4.77
N ALA A 12 26.45 -47.77 -4.70
CA ALA A 12 25.75 -46.50 -4.88
C ALA A 12 25.87 -45.68 -3.59
N ALA A 13 26.72 -44.66 -3.60
CA ALA A 13 26.79 -43.65 -2.55
C ALA A 13 25.55 -42.76 -2.68
N MET A 14 24.59 -42.90 -1.77
CA MET A 14 23.43 -42.01 -1.65
C MET A 14 23.90 -40.68 -1.01
N LEU A 15 24.10 -39.68 -1.83
CA LEU A 15 24.26 -38.29 -1.38
C LEU A 15 22.89 -37.78 -0.93
N ILE A 16 22.67 -37.75 0.37
CA ILE A 16 21.50 -37.08 0.98
C ILE A 16 21.76 -35.59 0.92
N SER A 17 21.24 -34.92 -0.12
CA SER A 17 21.17 -33.48 -0.18
C SER A 17 20.15 -32.98 0.83
N ILE A 18 20.63 -32.50 1.97
CA ILE A 18 19.80 -31.77 2.95
C ILE A 18 19.53 -30.38 2.33
N ASN A 19 18.49 -30.29 1.52
CA ASN A 19 17.93 -29.02 1.15
C ASN A 19 17.30 -28.43 2.41
N GLY A 20 18.08 -27.61 3.11
CA GLY A 20 17.55 -26.75 4.16
C GLY A 20 16.51 -25.84 3.52
N CYS A 21 15.24 -26.10 3.79
CA CYS A 21 14.18 -25.13 3.53
C CYS A 21 14.47 -23.89 4.38
N HIS A 22 15.15 -22.93 3.79
CA HIS A 22 15.08 -21.56 4.28
C HIS A 22 13.62 -21.12 4.01
N HIS A 23 12.77 -21.28 5.01
CA HIS A 23 11.53 -20.55 5.05
C HIS A 23 11.92 -19.08 5.26
N ASP A 24 12.17 -18.38 4.17
CA ASP A 24 12.05 -16.93 4.17
C ASP A 24 10.61 -16.62 4.58
N VAL A 25 10.44 -16.32 5.85
CA VAL A 25 9.18 -15.75 6.34
C VAL A 25 9.09 -14.39 5.68
N ALA A 26 8.47 -14.35 4.51
CA ALA A 26 8.15 -13.11 3.84
C ALA A 26 7.40 -12.25 4.86
N ALA A 27 7.98 -11.10 5.22
CA ALA A 27 7.32 -10.16 6.10
C ALA A 27 5.98 -9.83 5.46
N THR A 28 4.88 -10.19 6.12
CA THR A 28 3.54 -9.92 5.63
C THR A 28 3.35 -8.40 5.73
N GLU A 29 3.26 -7.74 4.59
CA GLU A 29 2.92 -6.31 4.55
C GLU A 29 1.44 -6.15 4.88
N GLU A 30 1.13 -5.27 5.82
CA GLU A 30 -0.24 -4.92 6.16
C GLU A 30 -0.62 -3.60 5.50
N MET A 31 -1.78 -3.59 4.83
CA MET A 31 -2.33 -2.37 4.25
C MET A 31 -2.88 -1.47 5.35
N THR A 32 -2.48 -0.21 5.35
CA THR A 32 -2.91 0.78 6.32
C THR A 32 -3.20 2.12 5.65
N LEU A 33 -4.04 2.94 6.27
CA LEU A 33 -4.22 4.32 5.84
C LEU A 33 -2.96 5.13 6.15
N VAL A 34 -2.60 6.00 5.23
CA VAL A 34 -1.47 6.93 5.34
C VAL A 34 -2.03 8.32 5.58
N ARG A 35 -1.40 9.04 6.50
CA ARG A 35 -1.81 10.40 6.85
C ARG A 35 -1.60 11.36 5.68
N VAL A 36 -2.58 12.24 5.46
CA VAL A 36 -2.49 13.40 4.58
C VAL A 36 -2.26 14.63 5.42
N SER A 37 -1.07 15.23 5.32
CA SER A 37 -0.68 16.37 6.16
C SER A 37 -1.21 17.71 5.66
N ASP A 38 -1.44 17.81 4.35
CA ASP A 38 -1.99 19.00 3.71
C ASP A 38 -2.75 18.59 2.45
N TRP A 39 -3.68 19.44 2.01
CA TRP A 39 -4.45 19.22 0.81
C TRP A 39 -4.99 20.50 0.22
N SER A 40 -5.25 20.49 -1.09
CA SER A 40 -5.88 21.58 -1.81
C SER A 40 -7.03 21.05 -2.65
N VAL A 41 -8.22 21.60 -2.42
CA VAL A 41 -9.46 21.25 -3.14
C VAL A 41 -10.06 22.53 -3.70
N PRO A 42 -10.44 22.60 -4.98
CA PRO A 42 -11.14 23.74 -5.53
C PRO A 42 -12.51 23.90 -4.87
N SER A 43 -12.87 25.13 -4.51
CA SER A 43 -14.18 25.42 -3.92
C SER A 43 -15.33 25.39 -4.93
N VAL A 44 -14.99 25.46 -6.23
CA VAL A 44 -15.96 25.49 -7.34
C VAL A 44 -15.53 24.51 -8.42
N ALA A 45 -16.49 23.80 -8.99
CA ALA A 45 -16.31 22.91 -10.14
C ALA A 45 -17.31 23.29 -11.25
N GLN A 46 -16.86 23.24 -12.50
CA GLN A 46 -17.73 23.31 -13.68
C GLN A 46 -18.29 21.93 -13.98
N ARG A 47 -19.56 21.83 -14.37
CA ARG A 47 -20.26 20.55 -14.60
C ARG A 47 -19.53 19.60 -15.57
N GLY A 48 -18.91 20.15 -16.59
CA GLY A 48 -18.28 19.39 -17.67
C GLY A 48 -16.75 19.39 -17.67
N SER A 49 -16.11 19.98 -16.66
CA SER A 49 -14.65 20.09 -16.60
C SER A 49 -14.09 19.26 -15.45
N PRO A 50 -12.96 18.56 -15.64
CA PRO A 50 -12.32 17.83 -14.56
C PRO A 50 -11.80 18.80 -13.50
N ILE A 51 -11.73 18.35 -12.25
CA ILE A 51 -11.07 19.06 -11.15
C ILE A 51 -9.87 18.27 -10.64
N GLN A 52 -8.88 18.98 -10.11
CA GLN A 52 -7.71 18.40 -9.50
C GLN A 52 -7.72 18.66 -8.00
N ILE A 53 -7.42 17.64 -7.24
CA ILE A 53 -7.23 17.68 -5.80
C ILE A 53 -5.78 17.30 -5.54
N THR A 54 -5.06 18.15 -4.84
CA THR A 54 -3.67 17.89 -4.47
C THR A 54 -3.61 17.44 -3.02
N LEU A 55 -2.88 16.36 -2.75
CA LEU A 55 -2.70 15.79 -1.42
C LEU A 55 -1.21 15.76 -1.10
N GLU A 56 -0.83 16.12 0.12
CA GLU A 56 0.49 15.85 0.67
C GLU A 56 0.43 14.64 1.59
N VAL A 57 0.84 13.50 1.05
CA VAL A 57 0.81 12.21 1.75
C VAL A 57 2.12 12.02 2.51
N GLN A 58 2.04 11.65 3.80
CA GLN A 58 3.22 11.35 4.60
C GLN A 58 3.75 9.96 4.26
N SER A 59 4.83 9.91 3.47
CA SER A 59 5.52 8.67 3.13
C SER A 59 6.79 8.51 3.95
N GLY A 60 7.22 7.28 4.19
CA GLY A 60 8.42 6.99 4.97
C GLY A 60 8.09 6.59 6.41
N GLY A 61 9.10 6.60 7.27
CA GLY A 61 8.96 5.94 8.56
C GLY A 61 8.85 4.43 8.35
N CYS A 62 7.90 3.81 9.01
CA CYS A 62 7.57 2.41 8.82
C CYS A 62 6.40 2.20 7.83
N ILE A 63 5.94 3.24 7.17
CA ILE A 63 4.83 3.16 6.21
C ILE A 63 5.33 3.60 4.84
N THR A 64 5.14 2.76 3.84
CA THR A 64 5.42 3.08 2.44
C THR A 64 4.13 3.36 1.73
N PHE A 65 3.95 4.59 1.24
CA PHE A 65 2.79 4.94 0.43
C PHE A 65 2.73 4.07 -0.84
N LYS A 66 1.55 3.62 -1.21
CA LYS A 66 1.31 2.77 -2.38
C LYS A 66 0.37 3.38 -3.41
N ARG A 67 -0.78 3.91 -2.95
CA ARG A 67 -1.82 4.41 -3.87
C ARG A 67 -2.84 5.30 -3.19
N VAL A 68 -3.53 6.08 -4.00
CA VAL A 68 -4.78 6.75 -3.61
C VAL A 68 -5.96 5.94 -4.14
N GLU A 69 -6.97 5.76 -3.32
CA GLU A 69 -8.27 5.20 -3.68
C GLU A 69 -9.31 6.32 -3.64
N VAL A 70 -10.17 6.37 -4.64
CA VAL A 70 -11.24 7.36 -4.74
C VAL A 70 -12.58 6.64 -4.86
N LEU A 71 -13.45 6.88 -3.91
CA LEU A 71 -14.82 6.38 -3.90
C LEU A 71 -15.77 7.55 -4.14
N ARG A 72 -16.61 7.47 -5.16
CA ARG A 72 -17.51 8.54 -5.55
C ARG A 72 -18.95 8.11 -5.43
N THR A 73 -19.75 8.95 -4.77
CA THR A 73 -21.21 8.92 -4.77
C THR A 73 -21.74 10.21 -5.43
N GLU A 74 -23.04 10.39 -5.49
CA GLU A 74 -23.64 11.62 -6.04
C GLU A 74 -23.36 12.89 -5.22
N SER A 75 -23.17 12.73 -3.90
CA SER A 75 -23.01 13.86 -2.96
C SER A 75 -21.68 13.87 -2.23
N GLN A 76 -20.86 12.84 -2.41
CA GLN A 76 -19.58 12.73 -1.68
C GLN A 76 -18.52 12.03 -2.52
N VAL A 77 -17.31 12.53 -2.41
CA VAL A 77 -16.09 11.89 -2.87
C VAL A 77 -15.25 11.55 -1.64
N THR A 78 -14.98 10.29 -1.42
CA THR A 78 -14.10 9.83 -0.34
C THR A 78 -12.75 9.45 -0.91
N ILE A 79 -11.69 10.01 -0.34
CA ILE A 79 -10.31 9.76 -0.73
C ILE A 79 -9.60 9.03 0.40
N ARG A 80 -8.87 7.98 0.06
CA ARG A 80 -8.06 7.19 0.99
C ARG A 80 -6.65 7.06 0.43
N ALA A 81 -5.67 7.47 1.20
CA ALA A 81 -4.26 7.20 0.90
C ALA A 81 -3.87 5.87 1.55
N TRP A 82 -3.46 4.90 0.75
CA TRP A 82 -3.07 3.58 1.22
C TRP A 82 -1.56 3.39 1.16
N GLY A 83 -1.04 2.78 2.19
CA GLY A 83 0.35 2.35 2.28
C GLY A 83 0.48 0.96 2.88
N THR A 84 1.70 0.47 2.94
CA THR A 84 2.04 -0.77 3.64
C THR A 84 2.96 -0.49 4.79
N SER A 85 2.75 -1.19 5.90
CA SER A 85 3.68 -1.26 7.02
C SER A 85 4.16 -2.69 7.19
N PRO A 86 5.41 -2.93 7.62
CA PRO A 86 5.85 -4.26 7.98
C PRO A 86 5.01 -4.77 9.15
N ALA A 87 4.45 -5.96 9.02
CA ALA A 87 3.74 -6.60 10.11
C ALA A 87 4.69 -6.84 11.29
N PRO A 88 4.22 -6.70 12.53
CA PRO A 88 5.03 -7.04 13.71
C PRO A 88 5.47 -8.50 13.61
N ILE A 89 6.76 -8.77 13.78
CA ILE A 89 7.26 -10.15 13.81
C ILE A 89 6.89 -10.73 15.20
N PRO A 90 6.03 -11.76 15.25
CA PRO A 90 5.65 -12.35 16.53
C PRO A 90 6.88 -12.82 17.33
N GLY A 91 6.96 -12.42 18.60
CA GLY A 91 8.01 -12.84 19.51
C GLY A 91 9.34 -12.09 19.40
N LYS A 92 9.50 -11.16 18.49
CA LYS A 92 10.64 -10.24 18.45
C LYS A 92 10.15 -8.84 18.76
N GLY A 93 10.34 -8.39 19.99
CA GLY A 93 10.07 -7.02 20.41
C GLY A 93 11.07 -6.03 19.81
N VAL A 94 11.33 -6.13 18.51
CA VAL A 94 12.21 -5.21 17.79
C VAL A 94 11.36 -4.03 17.37
N MET A 95 11.47 -2.92 18.09
CA MET A 95 11.09 -1.62 17.55
C MET A 95 12.07 -1.33 16.40
N LEU A 96 11.63 -1.55 15.18
CA LEU A 96 12.36 -1.08 14.02
C LEU A 96 12.41 0.46 14.13
N ALA A 97 13.63 1.01 14.13
CA ALA A 97 13.79 2.45 14.05
C ALA A 97 13.24 2.90 12.69
N CYS A 98 12.05 3.51 12.71
CA CYS A 98 11.45 4.02 11.48
C CYS A 98 12.23 5.26 11.02
N PRO A 99 12.65 5.34 9.75
CA PRO A 99 13.27 6.53 9.21
C PRO A 99 12.29 7.72 9.24
N ARG A 100 12.78 8.92 8.99
CA ARG A 100 11.93 10.12 8.97
C ARG A 100 10.86 9.99 7.88
N THR A 101 9.66 10.48 8.20
CA THR A 101 8.62 10.70 7.19
C THR A 101 8.95 11.95 6.37
N PHE A 102 8.56 11.97 5.13
CA PHE A 102 8.62 13.12 4.24
C PHE A 102 7.31 13.21 3.45
N PRO A 103 6.87 14.45 3.11
CA PRO A 103 5.67 14.62 2.30
C PRO A 103 5.94 14.19 0.86
N GLN A 104 4.97 13.50 0.27
CA GLN A 104 4.92 13.17 -1.15
C GLN A 104 3.65 13.77 -1.72
N THR A 105 3.78 14.54 -2.80
CA THR A 105 2.63 15.16 -3.46
C THR A 105 1.95 14.20 -4.40
N GLU A 106 0.65 14.00 -4.21
CA GLU A 106 -0.21 13.20 -5.09
C GLU A 106 -1.31 14.09 -5.67
N VAL A 107 -1.63 13.90 -6.95
CA VAL A 107 -2.68 14.64 -7.63
C VAL A 107 -3.79 13.67 -8.02
N VAL A 108 -4.98 13.93 -7.51
CA VAL A 108 -6.19 13.19 -7.83
C VAL A 108 -7.02 14.00 -8.82
N GLN A 109 -7.28 13.46 -9.99
CA GLN A 109 -8.17 14.06 -10.98
C GLN A 109 -9.54 13.42 -10.88
N LEU A 110 -10.57 14.24 -10.68
CA LEU A 110 -11.97 13.82 -10.73
C LEU A 110 -12.58 14.20 -12.07
N GLU A 111 -13.07 13.19 -12.77
CA GLU A 111 -13.70 13.38 -14.07
C GLU A 111 -15.17 13.79 -13.96
N PRO A 112 -15.66 14.66 -14.87
CA PRO A 112 -17.07 14.98 -14.94
C PRO A 112 -17.91 13.76 -15.39
N PRO A 113 -19.27 13.81 -15.33
CA PRO A 113 -20.06 14.99 -14.98
C PRO A 113 -20.21 15.21 -13.47
N PHE A 114 -20.34 16.50 -13.08
CA PHE A 114 -20.71 16.89 -11.73
C PHE A 114 -22.15 17.41 -11.76
N LEU A 115 -23.10 16.65 -11.22
CA LEU A 115 -24.52 16.96 -11.31
C LEU A 115 -24.99 17.94 -10.24
N ARG A 116 -24.36 17.95 -9.09
CA ARG A 116 -24.66 18.79 -7.93
C ARG A 116 -23.40 19.06 -7.11
N SER A 117 -23.48 20.03 -6.21
CA SER A 117 -22.44 20.25 -5.22
C SER A 117 -22.23 19.02 -4.35
N PHE A 118 -20.99 18.73 -3.99
CA PHE A 118 -20.60 17.54 -3.26
C PHE A 118 -19.53 17.85 -2.21
N THR A 119 -19.37 16.94 -1.26
CA THR A 119 -18.33 17.03 -0.24
C THR A 119 -17.19 16.11 -0.61
N VAL A 120 -15.96 16.60 -0.53
CA VAL A 120 -14.75 15.77 -0.58
C VAL A 120 -14.34 15.48 0.85
N VAL A 121 -14.10 14.22 1.14
CA VAL A 121 -13.63 13.73 2.45
C VAL A 121 -12.35 12.95 2.24
N VAL A 122 -11.30 13.27 2.98
CA VAL A 122 -10.10 12.45 3.08
C VAL A 122 -10.15 11.69 4.40
N GLU A 123 -10.15 10.37 4.33
CA GLU A 123 -10.12 9.53 5.52
C GLU A 123 -8.69 9.47 6.08
N GLU A 124 -8.57 9.83 7.35
CA GLU A 124 -7.32 9.86 8.08
C GLU A 124 -7.13 8.60 8.95
N PRO A 125 -5.90 8.16 9.21
CA PRO A 125 -5.64 6.99 10.04
C PRO A 125 -5.91 7.24 11.52
N GLY A 126 -6.44 6.23 12.20
CA GLY A 126 -6.57 6.21 13.67
C GLY A 126 -7.47 7.30 14.23
N ALA A 127 -6.96 8.08 15.17
CA ALA A 127 -7.71 9.12 15.86
C ALA A 127 -7.63 10.51 15.19
N TRP A 128 -6.98 10.62 14.04
CA TRP A 128 -6.92 11.89 13.32
C TRP A 128 -8.29 12.22 12.71
N PRO A 129 -8.74 13.49 12.80
CA PRO A 129 -9.99 13.88 12.18
C PRO A 129 -9.88 13.85 10.65
N ASN A 130 -10.93 13.35 10.00
CA ASN A 130 -11.01 13.39 8.54
C ASN A 130 -10.99 14.83 8.04
N LEU A 131 -10.30 15.06 6.92
CA LEU A 131 -10.36 16.36 6.24
C LEU A 131 -11.62 16.41 5.39
N SER A 132 -12.29 17.54 5.32
CA SER A 132 -13.48 17.69 4.48
C SER A 132 -13.61 19.08 3.89
N ALA A 133 -14.08 19.18 2.64
CA ALA A 133 -14.38 20.42 1.96
C ALA A 133 -15.59 20.24 1.04
N THR A 134 -16.39 21.30 0.89
CA THR A 134 -17.52 21.32 -0.04
C THR A 134 -17.10 21.96 -1.36
N VAL A 135 -17.44 21.31 -2.48
CA VAL A 135 -17.25 21.81 -3.83
C VAL A 135 -18.60 22.22 -4.40
N THR A 136 -18.74 23.49 -4.74
CA THR A 136 -19.95 24.03 -5.39
C THR A 136 -19.88 23.78 -6.89
N VAL A 137 -20.94 23.22 -7.48
CA VAL A 137 -21.01 22.98 -8.94
C VAL A 137 -21.81 24.09 -9.62
N GLN A 138 -21.21 24.63 -10.70
CA GLN A 138 -21.80 25.70 -11.54
C GLN A 138 -22.00 25.23 -12.99
#